data_37d12870f7b5a6e1821706fca3c13e0d
#
_entry.id   37d12870f7b5a6e1821706fca3c13e0d
#
_cell.length_a   1.000
_cell.length_b   1.000
_cell.length_c   1.000
_cell.angle_alpha   90.00
_cell.angle_beta   90.00
_cell.angle_gamma   90.00
#
_symmetry.space_group_name_H-M   'P 1'
#
loop_
_entity.id
_entity.type
_entity.pdbx_description
1 polymer ?
#
loop_
_entity_poly.entity_id
_entity_poly.type
_entity_poly.pdbx_seq_one_letter_code
_entity_poly.pdbx_strand_id
1 'polypeptide(L)'
;MAESPKDDHGPAQATGSSVAGKSSAKSRASARTSGEDRPDSPRFGSGQRLPDPHRPLPASLDAEMGVLSSILLSPKETMLDMIEKGMTETHFHHPAHGTIYSTVLDLWNSSTPIDLITLTQALADRNLLEQIGGPVVLANLQTFLPTAANAEYYLDIVKEKYLLRQMISVCTASAARCYDEQGDVKTLIDDVEKQIFTVSETRVNQDQLKDIKDHVNHAIEAIELLHKNKGQVTGVPTGYKIFDDMTSGLHPSEMIVIAARPSMGKTAFAMNIAEHVAVDHNKPVGVFSLEMSSQQLVQRLLCSRARVNLQSIRNGFLGKGDMNHLAVAADAFAKSKMYIDDTAGLSILELRAKARRLKDRHDLGLIVIDYLQLLKSPSKRAQENRQIEIAEISGGIKALAKELSIPIIVLAQLNRESEKRGDGKPRISDLRESGSIEQDADVVGLLYRSAYYAKDEEEKVEKAGEAALIIAKQRNGPTGEVPLTFLSEFTRFETRDVAHGEGA
;
A
#
# COMPACT_ATOMS: atom_id res chain seq x y z
N MET A 1 60.01 4.40 34.16
CA MET A 1 60.81 3.20 34.27
C MET A 1 60.36 2.31 33.15
N ALA A 2 60.99 2.36 32.03
CA ALA A 2 62.10 1.51 31.58
C ALA A 2 61.54 0.19 31.05
N GLU A 3 61.76 -0.35 29.88
CA GLU A 3 62.74 -0.09 28.79
C GLU A 3 62.35 -1.10 27.67
N SER A 4 62.54 -0.71 26.43
CA SER A 4 62.75 -1.62 25.30
C SER A 4 64.15 -2.21 25.35
N PRO A 5 64.59 -3.20 24.58
CA PRO A 5 65.18 -3.03 23.27
C PRO A 5 64.87 -4.21 22.27
N LYS A 6 64.89 -4.02 20.95
CA LYS A 6 65.98 -4.09 19.90
C LYS A 6 66.69 -5.43 19.79
N ASP A 7 66.83 -6.04 18.64
CA ASP A 7 67.70 -5.98 17.47
C ASP A 7 67.47 -7.24 16.60
N ASP A 8 67.46 -7.25 15.35
CA ASP A 8 68.37 -6.96 14.21
C ASP A 8 68.82 -8.27 13.54
N HIS A 9 68.84 -8.31 12.23
CA HIS A 9 69.78 -8.92 11.30
C HIS A 9 69.14 -9.53 10.04
N GLY A 10 69.33 -8.87 8.91
CA GLY A 10 69.42 -9.51 7.61
C GLY A 10 70.86 -9.95 7.32
N PRO A 11 71.40 -10.11 6.10
CA PRO A 11 70.83 -10.57 4.80
C PRO A 11 71.77 -11.64 4.16
N ALA A 12 71.46 -12.16 2.93
CA ALA A 12 72.46 -12.62 1.90
C ALA A 12 71.68 -13.29 0.73
N GLN A 13 71.71 -12.80 -0.55
CA GLN A 13 72.69 -13.03 -1.60
C GLN A 13 73.03 -14.53 -1.80
N ALA A 14 73.05 -15.13 -2.99
CA ALA A 14 73.42 -14.69 -4.32
C ALA A 14 73.26 -15.87 -5.36
N THR A 15 73.23 -15.53 -6.66
CA THR A 15 73.91 -16.17 -7.81
C THR A 15 73.37 -17.52 -8.32
N GLY A 16 73.25 -17.83 -9.56
CA GLY A 16 73.70 -17.25 -10.83
C GLY A 16 73.43 -18.19 -12.00
N SER A 17 73.45 -17.61 -13.15
CA SER A 17 73.98 -18.02 -14.46
C SER A 17 73.31 -19.15 -15.24
N SER A 18 72.82 -18.83 -16.43
CA SER A 18 73.30 -18.87 -17.81
C SER A 18 72.97 -20.21 -18.49
N VAL A 19 72.62 -20.33 -19.78
CA VAL A 19 73.15 -19.93 -21.06
C VAL A 19 72.15 -20.33 -22.22
N ALA A 20 71.88 -19.41 -23.11
CA ALA A 20 71.88 -19.39 -24.56
C ALA A 20 71.23 -20.49 -25.44
N GLY A 21 70.51 -20.01 -26.48
CA GLY A 21 70.26 -20.72 -27.75
C GLY A 21 69.24 -20.08 -28.70
N LYS A 22 69.69 -19.14 -29.52
CA LYS A 22 69.33 -18.69 -30.87
C LYS A 22 68.26 -19.50 -31.64
N SER A 23 67.25 -18.90 -32.33
CA SER A 23 67.35 -18.15 -33.61
C SER A 23 65.96 -17.76 -34.15
N SER A 24 65.84 -16.52 -34.50
CA SER A 24 65.41 -15.86 -35.74
C SER A 24 64.10 -16.21 -36.38
N ALA A 25 63.17 -15.22 -36.47
CA ALA A 25 62.82 -14.52 -37.71
C ALA A 25 61.67 -13.50 -37.52
N LYS A 26 61.94 -12.35 -38.01
CA LYS A 26 61.21 -11.14 -38.31
C LYS A 26 59.69 -11.23 -38.48
N SER A 27 58.88 -10.32 -37.87
CA SER A 27 58.25 -9.22 -38.60
C SER A 27 57.42 -8.29 -37.69
N ARG A 28 57.72 -7.02 -37.88
CA ARG A 28 56.96 -5.76 -37.74
C ARG A 28 56.15 -5.47 -36.47
N ALA A 29 56.67 -4.44 -35.86
CA ALA A 29 56.11 -3.61 -34.81
C ALA A 29 54.77 -2.92 -35.15
N SER A 30 53.89 -2.87 -34.17
CA SER A 30 53.09 -1.67 -33.93
C SER A 30 52.99 -1.50 -32.43
N ALA A 31 53.40 -0.36 -31.96
CA ALA A 31 53.39 0.06 -30.59
C ALA A 31 51.96 0.10 -30.01
N ARG A 32 51.77 -0.49 -28.84
CA ARG A 32 50.62 -0.19 -27.99
C ARG A 32 51.16 0.27 -26.63
N THR A 33 50.88 1.51 -26.36
CA THR A 33 51.08 2.21 -25.12
C THR A 33 50.34 1.52 -23.96
N SER A 34 51.03 1.36 -22.89
CA SER A 34 50.54 0.96 -21.56
C SER A 34 49.39 1.86 -21.11
N GLY A 35 48.20 1.28 -20.89
CA GLY A 35 47.08 1.92 -20.23
C GLY A 35 46.95 1.42 -18.83
N GLU A 36 46.93 2.36 -17.90
CA GLU A 36 46.71 2.21 -16.48
C GLU A 36 45.40 1.46 -16.17
N ASP A 37 45.47 0.56 -15.20
CA ASP A 37 44.32 -0.10 -14.55
C ASP A 37 43.42 0.95 -13.91
N ARG A 38 42.24 1.15 -14.49
CA ARG A 38 41.11 1.82 -13.83
C ARG A 38 40.20 0.77 -13.22
N PRO A 39 39.68 0.98 -12.00
CA PRO A 39 38.79 0.05 -11.35
C PRO A 39 37.49 -0.15 -12.14
N ASP A 40 37.04 -1.40 -12.20
CA ASP A 40 35.83 -1.87 -12.87
C ASP A 40 34.60 -1.02 -12.55
N SER A 41 34.15 -0.29 -13.55
CA SER A 41 32.79 0.28 -13.56
C SER A 41 31.78 -0.85 -13.76
N PRO A 42 30.61 -0.83 -13.11
CA PRO A 42 29.61 -1.88 -13.28
C PRO A 42 29.19 -1.98 -14.75
N ARG A 43 29.41 -3.14 -15.36
CA ARG A 43 28.98 -3.47 -16.71
C ARG A 43 27.47 -3.55 -16.75
N PHE A 44 26.81 -2.50 -17.18
CA PHE A 44 25.42 -2.57 -17.64
C PHE A 44 25.36 -3.49 -18.88
N GLY A 45 24.41 -4.45 -18.85
CA GLY A 45 24.24 -5.46 -19.88
C GLY A 45 24.16 -4.86 -21.30
N SER A 46 24.81 -5.54 -22.23
CA SER A 46 24.84 -5.21 -23.66
C SER A 46 23.44 -5.15 -24.26
N GLY A 47 22.89 -3.94 -24.44
CA GLY A 47 21.60 -3.73 -25.11
C GLY A 47 20.87 -2.43 -24.79
N GLN A 48 21.19 -1.75 -23.69
CA GLN A 48 20.55 -0.47 -23.37
C GLN A 48 21.30 0.68 -24.06
N ARG A 49 20.73 1.13 -25.19
CA ARG A 49 21.12 2.42 -25.76
C ARG A 49 20.68 3.51 -24.77
N LEU A 50 21.60 4.37 -24.35
CA LEU A 50 21.24 5.59 -23.63
C LEU A 50 20.16 6.32 -24.45
N PRO A 51 19.10 6.85 -23.81
CA PRO A 51 18.07 7.58 -24.53
C PRO A 51 18.72 8.76 -25.24
N ASP A 52 18.52 8.83 -26.57
CA ASP A 52 18.93 9.99 -27.38
C ASP A 52 18.08 11.19 -26.93
N PRO A 53 18.68 12.28 -26.41
CA PRO A 53 17.94 13.44 -25.94
C PRO A 53 17.17 14.17 -27.05
N HIS A 54 17.44 13.84 -28.32
CA HIS A 54 16.73 14.37 -29.48
C HIS A 54 15.63 13.47 -30.04
N ARG A 55 15.33 12.36 -29.35
CA ARG A 55 14.26 11.46 -29.80
C ARG A 55 12.89 12.14 -29.62
N PRO A 56 12.03 12.18 -30.67
CA PRO A 56 10.71 12.78 -30.56
C PRO A 56 9.87 12.05 -29.50
N LEU A 57 9.05 12.81 -28.78
CA LEU A 57 8.14 12.25 -27.79
C LEU A 57 7.14 11.27 -28.42
N PRO A 58 6.73 10.22 -27.72
CA PRO A 58 5.73 9.27 -28.21
C PRO A 58 4.42 9.96 -28.55
N ALA A 59 4.00 9.87 -29.81
CA ALA A 59 2.76 10.43 -30.32
C ALA A 59 2.18 9.53 -31.41
N SER A 60 0.90 9.66 -31.68
CA SER A 60 0.20 9.09 -32.83
C SER A 60 -0.77 10.11 -33.36
N LEU A 61 -0.32 10.95 -34.29
CA LEU A 61 -1.14 12.00 -34.87
C LEU A 61 -2.35 11.45 -35.60
N ASP A 62 -2.21 10.31 -36.25
CA ASP A 62 -3.33 9.64 -36.94
C ASP A 62 -4.41 9.18 -35.94
N ALA A 63 -4.02 8.69 -34.75
CA ALA A 63 -4.98 8.33 -33.71
C ALA A 63 -5.67 9.58 -33.11
N GLU A 64 -4.93 10.68 -32.91
CA GLU A 64 -5.51 11.95 -32.46
C GLU A 64 -6.53 12.50 -33.47
N MET A 65 -6.19 12.51 -34.78
CA MET A 65 -7.11 12.87 -35.86
C MET A 65 -8.30 11.91 -35.90
N GLY A 66 -8.06 10.61 -35.71
CA GLY A 66 -9.11 9.59 -35.64
C GLY A 66 -10.12 9.86 -34.53
N VAL A 67 -9.66 10.24 -33.34
CA VAL A 67 -10.53 10.64 -32.22
C VAL A 67 -11.35 11.87 -32.57
N LEU A 68 -10.74 12.94 -33.05
CA LEU A 68 -11.42 14.20 -33.39
C LEU A 68 -12.42 14.00 -34.56
N SER A 69 -12.06 13.19 -35.55
CA SER A 69 -12.95 12.81 -36.64
C SER A 69 -14.18 12.03 -36.11
N SER A 70 -13.97 11.09 -35.19
CA SER A 70 -15.03 10.32 -34.58
C SER A 70 -16.02 11.21 -33.82
N ILE A 71 -15.55 12.27 -33.14
CA ILE A 71 -16.40 13.27 -32.48
C ILE A 71 -17.28 13.98 -33.49
N LEU A 72 -16.75 14.36 -34.65
CA LEU A 72 -17.54 15.05 -35.67
C LEU A 72 -18.56 14.15 -36.37
N LEU A 73 -18.27 12.84 -36.44
CA LEU A 73 -19.15 11.83 -37.03
C LEU A 73 -20.25 11.34 -36.07
N SER A 74 -19.91 11.08 -34.82
CA SER A 74 -20.84 10.59 -33.79
C SER A 74 -20.58 11.30 -32.45
N PRO A 75 -21.03 12.58 -32.32
CA PRO A 75 -20.66 13.41 -31.17
C PRO A 75 -21.09 12.83 -29.82
N LYS A 76 -22.32 12.29 -29.74
CA LYS A 76 -22.85 11.81 -28.45
C LYS A 76 -22.09 10.61 -27.91
N GLU A 77 -21.91 9.59 -28.72
CA GLU A 77 -21.24 8.35 -28.32
C GLU A 77 -19.78 8.61 -27.98
N THR A 78 -19.06 9.24 -28.92
CA THR A 78 -17.63 9.50 -28.75
C THR A 78 -17.34 10.42 -27.55
N MET A 79 -18.16 11.46 -27.31
CA MET A 79 -17.95 12.34 -26.16
C MET A 79 -18.23 11.64 -24.83
N LEU A 80 -19.21 10.74 -24.78
CA LEU A 80 -19.44 9.92 -23.57
C LEU A 80 -18.22 9.04 -23.28
N ASP A 81 -17.70 8.33 -24.27
CA ASP A 81 -16.49 7.50 -24.13
C ASP A 81 -15.28 8.33 -23.67
N MET A 82 -15.12 9.52 -24.23
CA MET A 82 -14.01 10.42 -23.85
C MET A 82 -14.10 10.92 -22.41
N ILE A 83 -15.31 11.28 -21.98
CA ILE A 83 -15.56 11.75 -20.61
C ILE A 83 -15.38 10.58 -19.62
N GLU A 84 -15.93 9.40 -19.94
CA GLU A 84 -15.78 8.20 -19.14
C GLU A 84 -14.31 7.82 -18.98
N LYS A 85 -13.55 7.87 -20.07
CA LYS A 85 -12.10 7.61 -20.06
C LYS A 85 -11.27 8.78 -19.50
N GLY A 86 -11.89 9.86 -19.02
CA GLY A 86 -11.23 11.01 -18.39
C GLY A 86 -10.27 11.76 -19.32
N MET A 87 -10.62 11.88 -20.61
CA MET A 87 -9.79 12.61 -21.57
C MET A 87 -9.77 14.10 -21.28
N THR A 88 -8.62 14.71 -21.47
CA THR A 88 -8.38 16.16 -21.37
C THR A 88 -7.58 16.64 -22.57
N GLU A 89 -7.50 17.95 -22.77
CA GLU A 89 -6.69 18.57 -23.84
C GLU A 89 -5.21 18.14 -23.80
N THR A 90 -4.68 17.88 -22.60
CA THR A 90 -3.28 17.49 -22.38
C THR A 90 -2.93 16.11 -22.92
N HIS A 91 -3.93 15.27 -23.18
CA HIS A 91 -3.72 13.96 -23.78
C HIS A 91 -3.27 14.02 -25.24
N PHE A 92 -3.62 15.12 -25.92
CA PHE A 92 -3.20 15.36 -27.31
C PHE A 92 -1.75 15.87 -27.35
N HIS A 93 -0.96 15.31 -28.25
CA HIS A 93 0.42 15.76 -28.47
C HIS A 93 0.46 17.01 -29.33
N HIS A 94 -0.39 17.06 -30.38
CA HIS A 94 -0.44 18.22 -31.26
C HIS A 94 -1.26 19.34 -30.62
N PRO A 95 -0.69 20.56 -30.42
CA PRO A 95 -1.38 21.66 -29.74
C PRO A 95 -2.74 22.01 -30.37
N ALA A 96 -2.81 22.02 -31.72
CA ALA A 96 -4.07 22.30 -32.40
C ALA A 96 -5.16 21.26 -32.08
N HIS A 97 -4.82 19.97 -31.93
CA HIS A 97 -5.77 18.93 -31.57
C HIS A 97 -6.30 19.13 -30.14
N GLY A 98 -5.41 19.50 -29.21
CA GLY A 98 -5.82 19.87 -27.84
C GLY A 98 -6.77 21.07 -27.80
N THR A 99 -6.48 22.12 -28.59
CA THR A 99 -7.35 23.30 -28.71
C THR A 99 -8.71 22.97 -29.31
N ILE A 100 -8.76 22.13 -30.35
CA ILE A 100 -10.01 21.66 -30.96
C ILE A 100 -10.82 20.90 -29.91
N TYR A 101 -10.19 19.95 -29.18
CA TYR A 101 -10.87 19.15 -28.16
C TYR A 101 -11.38 20.00 -27.00
N SER A 102 -10.59 20.94 -26.49
CA SER A 102 -11.03 21.90 -25.46
C SER A 102 -12.27 22.68 -25.90
N THR A 103 -12.30 23.15 -27.15
CA THR A 103 -13.49 23.83 -27.70
C THR A 103 -14.71 22.93 -27.83
N VAL A 104 -14.49 21.69 -28.27
CA VAL A 104 -15.54 20.66 -28.33
C VAL A 104 -16.12 20.36 -26.93
N LEU A 105 -15.26 20.25 -25.91
CA LEU A 105 -15.68 20.04 -24.54
C LEU A 105 -16.55 21.19 -23.99
N ASP A 106 -16.20 22.42 -24.34
CA ASP A 106 -16.99 23.61 -23.98
C ASP A 106 -18.36 23.63 -24.67
N LEU A 107 -18.43 23.25 -25.96
CA LEU A 107 -19.69 23.08 -26.67
C LEU A 107 -20.57 22.00 -26.04
N TRP A 108 -19.97 20.88 -25.67
CA TRP A 108 -20.66 19.81 -24.96
C TRP A 108 -21.25 20.26 -23.62
N ASN A 109 -20.43 20.95 -22.81
CA ASN A 109 -20.84 21.46 -21.50
C ASN A 109 -21.94 22.52 -21.59
N SER A 110 -21.97 23.30 -22.68
CA SER A 110 -23.03 24.26 -22.96
C SER A 110 -24.24 23.68 -23.68
N SER A 111 -24.27 22.35 -23.87
CA SER A 111 -25.34 21.63 -24.59
C SER A 111 -25.57 22.18 -26.02
N THR A 112 -24.53 22.71 -26.64
CA THR A 112 -24.54 23.18 -28.01
C THR A 112 -24.26 22.02 -28.96
N PRO A 113 -24.99 21.88 -30.10
CA PRO A 113 -24.69 20.85 -31.08
C PRO A 113 -23.22 20.91 -31.54
N ILE A 114 -22.57 19.74 -31.66
CA ILE A 114 -21.20 19.63 -32.13
C ILE A 114 -21.24 19.18 -33.59
N ASP A 115 -20.92 20.10 -34.48
CA ASP A 115 -20.75 19.86 -35.90
C ASP A 115 -19.68 20.79 -36.48
N LEU A 116 -19.33 20.62 -37.75
CA LEU A 116 -18.29 21.42 -38.40
C LEU A 116 -18.58 22.92 -38.36
N ILE A 117 -19.84 23.35 -38.46
CA ILE A 117 -20.24 24.76 -38.53
C ILE A 117 -20.13 25.37 -37.14
N THR A 118 -20.72 24.75 -36.13
CA THR A 118 -20.70 25.24 -34.74
C THR A 118 -19.30 25.26 -34.17
N LEU A 119 -18.48 24.25 -34.45
CA LEU A 119 -17.10 24.20 -34.01
C LEU A 119 -16.24 25.28 -34.71
N THR A 120 -16.41 25.50 -36.02
CA THR A 120 -15.69 26.54 -36.75
C THR A 120 -16.06 27.92 -36.20
N GLN A 121 -17.34 28.19 -35.94
CA GLN A 121 -17.78 29.45 -35.37
C GLN A 121 -17.23 29.67 -33.95
N ALA A 122 -17.29 28.65 -33.09
CA ALA A 122 -16.77 28.74 -31.72
C ALA A 122 -15.25 29.00 -31.68
N LEU A 123 -14.49 28.43 -32.60
CA LEU A 123 -13.04 28.69 -32.73
C LEU A 123 -12.76 30.09 -33.31
N ALA A 124 -13.58 30.57 -34.26
CA ALA A 124 -13.46 31.91 -34.80
C ALA A 124 -13.77 33.00 -33.73
N ASP A 125 -14.84 32.83 -32.96
CA ASP A 125 -15.27 33.73 -31.89
C ASP A 125 -14.18 33.89 -30.79
N ARG A 126 -13.36 32.85 -30.62
CA ARG A 126 -12.22 32.83 -29.67
C ARG A 126 -10.89 33.25 -30.28
N ASN A 127 -10.86 33.61 -31.55
CA ASN A 127 -9.65 33.89 -32.33
C ASN A 127 -8.62 32.73 -32.32
N LEU A 128 -9.10 31.47 -32.22
CA LEU A 128 -8.25 30.26 -32.23
C LEU A 128 -8.19 29.60 -33.61
N LEU A 129 -9.08 29.96 -34.54
CA LEU A 129 -9.21 29.28 -35.83
C LEU A 129 -7.92 29.33 -36.67
N GLU A 130 -7.24 30.49 -36.69
CA GLU A 130 -5.96 30.61 -37.40
C GLU A 130 -4.83 29.81 -36.73
N GLN A 131 -4.87 29.71 -35.41
CA GLN A 131 -3.85 28.98 -34.63
C GLN A 131 -3.88 27.47 -34.88
N ILE A 132 -5.06 26.92 -35.17
CA ILE A 132 -5.20 25.49 -35.49
C ILE A 132 -4.90 25.17 -36.96
N GLY A 133 -4.62 26.17 -37.79
CA GLY A 133 -4.35 26.02 -39.23
C GLY A 133 -5.55 26.30 -40.13
N GLY A 134 -6.56 26.99 -39.64
CA GLY A 134 -7.72 27.44 -40.39
C GLY A 134 -8.82 26.40 -40.62
N PRO A 135 -9.91 26.75 -41.34
CA PRO A 135 -11.06 25.89 -41.56
C PRO A 135 -10.73 24.60 -42.32
N VAL A 136 -9.64 24.59 -43.08
CA VAL A 136 -9.20 23.42 -43.86
C VAL A 136 -8.85 22.24 -42.97
N VAL A 137 -8.27 22.50 -41.80
CA VAL A 137 -7.95 21.43 -40.83
C VAL A 137 -9.22 20.74 -40.33
N LEU A 138 -10.25 21.48 -40.02
CA LEU A 138 -11.54 20.92 -39.57
C LEU A 138 -12.25 20.13 -40.68
N ALA A 139 -12.21 20.62 -41.91
CA ALA A 139 -12.74 19.89 -43.06
C ALA A 139 -11.99 18.58 -43.32
N ASN A 140 -10.67 18.58 -43.17
CA ASN A 140 -9.85 17.37 -43.28
C ASN A 140 -10.18 16.38 -42.15
N LEU A 141 -10.40 16.85 -40.91
CA LEU A 141 -10.78 15.99 -39.80
C LEU A 141 -12.17 15.32 -40.04
N GLN A 142 -13.14 16.07 -40.59
CA GLN A 142 -14.45 15.50 -40.87
C GLN A 142 -14.42 14.38 -41.93
N THR A 143 -13.48 14.46 -42.88
CA THR A 143 -13.35 13.47 -43.97
C THR A 143 -12.28 12.42 -43.70
N PHE A 144 -11.57 12.49 -42.55
CA PHE A 144 -10.46 11.61 -42.23
C PHE A 144 -10.90 10.16 -42.06
N LEU A 145 -12.02 9.93 -41.37
CA LEU A 145 -12.58 8.59 -41.16
C LEU A 145 -13.93 8.43 -41.89
N PRO A 146 -14.23 7.23 -42.38
CA PRO A 146 -15.54 6.91 -42.95
C PRO A 146 -16.58 6.59 -41.86
N THR A 147 -16.18 6.24 -40.64
CA THR A 147 -17.07 5.83 -39.56
C THR A 147 -16.38 6.03 -38.19
N ALA A 148 -17.17 6.28 -37.14
CA ALA A 148 -16.71 6.40 -35.77
C ALA A 148 -16.59 5.06 -35.03
N ALA A 149 -16.83 3.92 -35.67
CA ALA A 149 -16.91 2.60 -35.03
C ALA A 149 -15.67 2.18 -34.23
N ASN A 150 -14.49 2.74 -34.55
CA ASN A 150 -13.23 2.43 -33.87
C ASN A 150 -12.74 3.57 -32.96
N ALA A 151 -13.61 4.48 -32.55
CA ALA A 151 -13.26 5.62 -31.72
C ALA A 151 -12.56 5.20 -30.41
N GLU A 152 -13.08 4.19 -29.75
CA GLU A 152 -12.51 3.64 -28.52
C GLU A 152 -11.06 3.17 -28.69
N TYR A 153 -10.77 2.47 -29.77
CA TYR A 153 -9.40 2.01 -30.06
C TYR A 153 -8.43 3.17 -30.28
N TYR A 154 -8.86 4.23 -30.99
CA TYR A 154 -8.03 5.43 -31.16
C TYR A 154 -7.79 6.17 -29.85
N LEU A 155 -8.81 6.25 -28.99
CA LEU A 155 -8.72 6.81 -27.64
C LEU A 155 -7.66 6.07 -26.81
N ASP A 156 -7.65 4.75 -26.84
CA ASP A 156 -6.69 3.95 -26.08
C ASP A 156 -5.26 4.19 -26.55
N ILE A 157 -5.04 4.31 -27.88
CA ILE A 157 -3.73 4.67 -28.42
C ILE A 157 -3.29 6.05 -27.93
N VAL A 158 -4.15 7.06 -27.98
CA VAL A 158 -3.81 8.42 -27.54
C VAL A 158 -3.45 8.43 -26.06
N LYS A 159 -4.21 7.72 -25.22
CA LYS A 159 -3.94 7.57 -23.77
C LYS A 159 -2.62 6.85 -23.50
N GLU A 160 -2.33 5.78 -24.21
CA GLU A 160 -1.06 5.07 -24.05
C GLU A 160 0.12 5.98 -24.36
N LYS A 161 0.05 6.74 -25.46
CA LYS A 161 1.10 7.70 -25.83
C LYS A 161 1.23 8.84 -24.82
N TYR A 162 0.12 9.31 -24.26
CA TYR A 162 0.13 10.31 -23.18
C TYR A 162 0.83 9.79 -21.92
N LEU A 163 0.50 8.58 -21.47
CA LEU A 163 1.15 7.95 -20.31
C LEU A 163 2.66 7.81 -20.51
N LEU A 164 3.09 7.41 -21.71
CA LEU A 164 4.52 7.35 -22.04
C LEU A 164 5.19 8.73 -21.97
N ARG A 165 4.53 9.79 -22.46
CA ARG A 165 5.03 11.18 -22.35
C ARG A 165 5.13 11.63 -20.91
N GLN A 166 4.10 11.35 -20.07
CA GLN A 166 4.12 11.66 -18.64
C GLN A 166 5.27 10.95 -17.95
N MET A 167 5.47 9.65 -18.22
CA MET A 167 6.58 8.89 -17.65
C MET A 167 7.93 9.47 -18.05
N ILE A 168 8.12 9.80 -19.34
CA ILE A 168 9.35 10.44 -19.83
C ILE A 168 9.58 11.79 -19.15
N SER A 169 8.53 12.61 -19.01
CA SER A 169 8.60 13.91 -18.32
C SER A 169 9.04 13.77 -16.87
N VAL A 170 8.41 12.86 -16.13
CA VAL A 170 8.77 12.59 -14.73
C VAL A 170 10.20 12.09 -14.60
N CYS A 171 10.60 11.10 -15.42
CA CYS A 171 11.97 10.56 -15.38
C CYS A 171 13.02 11.63 -15.75
N THR A 172 12.73 12.48 -16.75
CA THR A 172 13.65 13.56 -17.18
C THR A 172 13.76 14.63 -16.09
N ALA A 173 12.64 15.07 -15.52
CA ALA A 173 12.63 16.03 -14.42
C ALA A 173 13.35 15.46 -13.18
N SER A 174 13.15 14.19 -12.87
CA SER A 174 13.84 13.52 -11.77
C SER A 174 15.35 13.43 -12.01
N ALA A 175 15.77 13.10 -13.24
CA ALA A 175 17.18 13.06 -13.60
C ALA A 175 17.82 14.46 -13.49
N ALA A 176 17.16 15.51 -13.97
CA ALA A 176 17.65 16.90 -13.84
C ALA A 176 17.82 17.28 -12.35
N ARG A 177 16.83 16.98 -11.50
CA ARG A 177 16.92 17.23 -10.06
C ARG A 177 18.09 16.48 -9.40
N CYS A 178 18.38 15.25 -9.82
CA CYS A 178 19.54 14.52 -9.31
C CYS A 178 20.89 15.20 -9.61
N TYR A 179 20.97 15.98 -10.69
CA TYR A 179 22.19 16.75 -11.03
C TYR A 179 22.25 18.09 -10.29
N ASP A 180 21.11 18.73 -10.05
CA ASP A 180 21.05 20.10 -9.56
C ASP A 180 20.94 20.19 -8.03
N GLU A 181 20.36 19.18 -7.37
CA GLU A 181 20.01 19.23 -5.95
C GLU A 181 21.15 18.72 -5.07
N GLN A 182 21.67 19.60 -4.23
CA GLN A 182 22.66 19.28 -3.17
C GLN A 182 21.99 19.07 -1.80
N GLY A 183 20.67 18.82 -1.80
CA GLY A 183 19.86 18.67 -0.59
C GLY A 183 19.81 17.25 -0.01
N ASP A 184 18.77 16.95 0.78
CA ASP A 184 18.58 15.63 1.37
C ASP A 184 18.15 14.61 0.31
N VAL A 185 19.07 13.69 -0.01
CA VAL A 185 18.88 12.62 -1.01
C VAL A 185 17.64 11.78 -0.70
N LYS A 186 17.31 11.58 0.58
CA LYS A 186 16.14 10.79 0.98
C LYS A 186 14.85 11.45 0.54
N THR A 187 14.71 12.74 0.77
CA THR A 187 13.55 13.53 0.34
C THR A 187 13.40 13.54 -1.18
N LEU A 188 14.53 13.61 -1.91
CA LEU A 188 14.52 13.54 -3.37
C LEU A 188 14.00 12.19 -3.88
N ILE A 189 14.46 11.08 -3.29
CA ILE A 189 14.01 9.72 -3.64
C ILE A 189 12.50 9.59 -3.38
N ASP A 190 12.04 10.00 -2.19
CA ASP A 190 10.61 9.95 -1.82
C ASP A 190 9.72 10.74 -2.80
N ASP A 191 10.18 11.93 -3.23
CA ASP A 191 9.46 12.76 -4.21
C ASP A 191 9.42 12.11 -5.60
N VAL A 192 10.51 11.51 -6.06
CA VAL A 192 10.58 10.80 -7.35
C VAL A 192 9.67 9.57 -7.34
N GLU A 193 9.73 8.78 -6.27
CA GLU A 193 8.84 7.62 -6.11
C GLU A 193 7.36 8.04 -6.15
N LYS A 194 7.01 9.14 -5.46
CA LYS A 194 5.65 9.68 -5.48
C LYS A 194 5.19 10.09 -6.88
N GLN A 195 6.04 10.76 -7.66
CA GLN A 195 5.70 11.18 -9.01
C GLN A 195 5.50 10.00 -9.95
N ILE A 196 6.41 9.01 -9.92
CA ILE A 196 6.28 7.77 -10.70
C ILE A 196 4.99 7.02 -10.30
N PHE A 197 4.71 6.95 -8.99
CA PHE A 197 3.53 6.31 -8.48
C PHE A 197 2.23 6.98 -8.96
N THR A 198 2.18 8.31 -8.97
CA THR A 198 1.02 9.08 -9.47
C THR A 198 0.71 8.74 -10.93
N VAL A 199 1.75 8.64 -11.78
CA VAL A 199 1.58 8.21 -13.20
C VAL A 199 1.04 6.78 -13.29
N SER A 200 1.50 5.89 -12.41
CA SER A 200 1.04 4.50 -12.36
C SER A 200 -0.42 4.37 -11.87
N GLU A 201 -0.82 5.16 -10.87
CA GLU A 201 -2.21 5.17 -10.36
C GLU A 201 -3.22 5.65 -11.40
N THR A 202 -2.85 6.59 -12.27
CA THR A 202 -3.70 7.07 -13.37
C THR A 202 -4.12 5.92 -14.29
N ARG A 203 -3.32 4.86 -14.36
CA ARG A 203 -3.64 3.65 -15.15
C ARG A 203 -4.65 2.73 -14.45
N VAL A 204 -4.61 2.65 -13.11
CA VAL A 204 -5.42 1.70 -12.31
C VAL A 204 -6.82 2.24 -11.98
N ASN A 205 -6.97 3.57 -11.85
CA ASN A 205 -8.24 4.19 -11.44
C ASN A 205 -9.28 4.31 -12.56
N GLN A 206 -9.07 3.64 -13.70
CA GLN A 206 -10.08 3.51 -14.75
C GLN A 206 -10.85 2.20 -14.58
N ASP A 207 -11.41 1.97 -13.38
CA ASP A 207 -12.45 0.98 -13.21
C ASP A 207 -13.65 1.44 -14.03
N GLN A 208 -13.79 0.84 -15.20
CA GLN A 208 -15.00 0.94 -16.03
C GLN A 208 -16.19 0.61 -15.13
N LEU A 209 -17.26 1.40 -15.24
CA LEU A 209 -18.57 1.04 -14.71
C LEU A 209 -18.91 -0.35 -15.27
N LYS A 210 -18.78 -1.39 -14.43
CA LYS A 210 -19.15 -2.75 -14.83
C LYS A 210 -20.66 -2.88 -14.87
N ASP A 211 -21.18 -3.56 -15.88
CA ASP A 211 -22.62 -3.86 -15.96
C ASP A 211 -23.05 -4.60 -14.67
N ILE A 212 -24.20 -4.20 -14.13
CA ILE A 212 -24.81 -4.85 -12.97
C ILE A 212 -24.94 -6.38 -13.15
N LYS A 213 -25.09 -6.85 -14.39
CA LYS A 213 -25.22 -8.28 -14.73
C LYS A 213 -24.00 -9.09 -14.29
N ASP A 214 -22.79 -8.55 -14.50
CA ASP A 214 -21.55 -9.23 -14.08
C ASP A 214 -21.48 -9.35 -12.57
N HIS A 215 -21.86 -8.27 -11.86
CA HIS A 215 -21.92 -8.26 -10.39
C HIS A 215 -22.99 -9.20 -9.85
N VAL A 216 -24.16 -9.32 -10.52
CA VAL A 216 -25.23 -10.25 -10.11
C VAL A 216 -24.76 -11.70 -10.21
N ASN A 217 -24.11 -12.08 -11.28
CA ASN A 217 -23.60 -13.45 -11.45
C ASN A 217 -22.61 -13.82 -10.34
N HIS A 218 -21.63 -12.96 -10.08
CA HIS A 218 -20.67 -13.17 -8.97
C HIS A 218 -21.34 -13.19 -7.60
N ALA A 219 -22.36 -12.34 -7.38
CA ALA A 219 -23.12 -12.35 -6.13
C ALA A 219 -23.90 -13.64 -5.91
N ILE A 220 -24.53 -14.19 -6.98
CA ILE A 220 -25.26 -15.47 -6.92
C ILE A 220 -24.28 -16.61 -6.60
N GLU A 221 -23.13 -16.70 -7.28
CA GLU A 221 -22.09 -17.68 -7.01
C GLU A 221 -21.63 -17.62 -5.55
N ALA A 222 -21.38 -16.42 -5.04
CA ALA A 222 -21.01 -16.21 -3.64
C ALA A 222 -22.10 -16.71 -2.67
N ILE A 223 -23.38 -16.39 -2.95
CA ILE A 223 -24.53 -16.85 -2.13
C ILE A 223 -24.66 -18.38 -2.17
N GLU A 224 -24.47 -19.02 -3.31
CA GLU A 224 -24.50 -20.48 -3.44
C GLU A 224 -23.38 -21.13 -2.62
N LEU A 225 -22.17 -20.54 -2.64
CA LEU A 225 -21.04 -21.01 -1.85
C LEU A 225 -21.33 -20.89 -0.34
N LEU A 226 -21.91 -19.77 0.10
CA LEU A 226 -22.37 -19.56 1.46
C LEU A 226 -23.43 -20.57 1.88
N HIS A 227 -24.37 -20.87 0.99
CA HIS A 227 -25.42 -21.86 1.25
C HIS A 227 -24.89 -23.30 1.39
N LYS A 228 -23.86 -23.65 0.62
CA LYS A 228 -23.17 -24.97 0.73
C LYS A 228 -22.37 -25.07 2.02
N ASN A 229 -21.81 -23.98 2.52
CA ASN A 229 -20.94 -23.91 3.69
C ASN A 229 -21.68 -23.44 4.97
N LYS A 230 -22.94 -23.81 5.15
CA LYS A 230 -23.75 -23.40 6.30
C LYS A 230 -23.03 -23.64 7.63
N GLY A 231 -22.90 -22.57 8.44
CA GLY A 231 -22.28 -22.62 9.76
C GLY A 231 -20.75 -22.57 9.79
N GLN A 232 -20.09 -22.36 8.62
CA GLN A 232 -18.65 -22.10 8.58
C GLN A 232 -18.39 -20.60 8.49
N VAL A 233 -17.28 -20.16 9.10
CA VAL A 233 -16.78 -18.81 8.99
C VAL A 233 -16.37 -18.56 7.54
N THR A 234 -16.98 -17.57 6.89
CA THR A 234 -16.76 -17.29 5.45
C THR A 234 -15.55 -16.42 5.18
N GLY A 235 -15.23 -15.55 6.14
CA GLY A 235 -14.05 -14.71 6.14
C GLY A 235 -12.79 -15.41 6.66
N VAL A 236 -11.79 -14.62 7.05
CA VAL A 236 -10.61 -15.09 7.76
C VAL A 236 -10.98 -15.24 9.24
N PRO A 237 -10.89 -16.46 9.82
CA PRO A 237 -11.28 -16.69 11.21
C PRO A 237 -10.31 -15.98 12.16
N THR A 238 -10.85 -15.41 13.23
CA THR A 238 -10.06 -14.66 14.21
C THR A 238 -9.58 -15.53 15.38
N GLY A 239 -10.20 -16.68 15.58
CA GLY A 239 -9.99 -17.53 16.75
C GLY A 239 -10.89 -17.20 17.94
N TYR A 240 -11.71 -16.16 17.84
CA TYR A 240 -12.70 -15.79 18.84
C TYR A 240 -14.11 -16.10 18.33
N LYS A 241 -14.63 -17.25 18.75
CA LYS A 241 -15.89 -17.80 18.22
C LYS A 241 -17.04 -16.78 18.20
N ILE A 242 -17.30 -16.08 19.30
CA ILE A 242 -18.41 -15.11 19.37
C ILE A 242 -18.16 -13.93 18.41
N PHE A 243 -16.91 -13.49 18.25
CA PHE A 243 -16.56 -12.46 17.29
C PHE A 243 -16.76 -12.96 15.84
N ASP A 244 -16.31 -14.19 15.56
CA ASP A 244 -16.49 -14.83 14.25
C ASP A 244 -17.97 -15.11 13.94
N ASP A 245 -18.78 -15.50 14.92
CA ASP A 245 -20.23 -15.68 14.76
C ASP A 245 -20.95 -14.36 14.44
N MET A 246 -20.50 -13.23 15.02
CA MET A 246 -21.09 -11.90 14.76
C MET A 246 -20.64 -11.31 13.42
N THR A 247 -19.39 -11.55 13.00
CA THR A 247 -18.80 -10.94 11.80
C THR A 247 -18.72 -11.89 10.63
N SER A 248 -18.95 -13.19 10.83
CA SER A 248 -18.65 -14.27 9.88
C SER A 248 -17.15 -14.33 9.50
N GLY A 249 -16.27 -13.88 10.41
CA GLY A 249 -14.83 -13.69 10.19
C GLY A 249 -14.48 -12.36 9.53
N LEU A 250 -13.21 -12.17 9.18
CA LEU A 250 -12.72 -10.94 8.54
C LEU A 250 -12.84 -11.07 7.02
N HIS A 251 -13.61 -10.19 6.38
CA HIS A 251 -13.85 -10.27 4.94
C HIS A 251 -12.84 -9.47 4.11
N PRO A 252 -12.59 -9.89 2.86
CA PRO A 252 -11.78 -9.13 1.92
C PRO A 252 -12.27 -7.68 1.77
N SER A 253 -11.35 -6.75 1.56
CA SER A 253 -11.63 -5.31 1.38
C SER A 253 -12.18 -4.60 2.62
N GLU A 254 -12.27 -5.26 3.76
CA GLU A 254 -12.71 -4.64 5.02
C GLU A 254 -11.54 -4.02 5.80
N MET A 255 -11.84 -2.87 6.41
CA MET A 255 -10.99 -2.20 7.39
C MET A 255 -11.59 -2.40 8.78
N ILE A 256 -10.91 -3.16 9.62
CA ILE A 256 -11.31 -3.50 10.97
C ILE A 256 -10.47 -2.66 11.95
N VAL A 257 -11.10 -1.79 12.72
CA VAL A 257 -10.42 -0.95 13.69
C VAL A 257 -10.59 -1.54 15.09
N ILE A 258 -9.47 -1.83 15.75
CA ILE A 258 -9.44 -2.25 17.14
C ILE A 258 -8.87 -1.10 17.99
N ALA A 259 -9.73 -0.45 18.74
CA ALA A 259 -9.34 0.72 19.51
C ALA A 259 -9.36 0.44 21.02
N ALA A 260 -8.38 0.99 21.74
CA ALA A 260 -8.28 0.86 23.19
C ALA A 260 -7.49 2.01 23.81
N ARG A 261 -7.63 2.17 25.12
CA ARG A 261 -6.70 2.97 25.91
C ARG A 261 -5.34 2.26 26.03
N PRO A 262 -4.25 3.00 26.28
CA PRO A 262 -2.94 2.39 26.56
C PRO A 262 -3.05 1.31 27.65
N SER A 263 -2.23 0.29 27.54
CA SER A 263 -2.14 -0.83 28.51
C SER A 263 -3.36 -1.77 28.56
N MET A 264 -4.38 -1.57 27.73
CA MET A 264 -5.53 -2.49 27.65
C MET A 264 -5.21 -3.80 26.93
N GLY A 265 -4.10 -3.87 26.18
CA GLY A 265 -3.68 -5.07 25.46
C GLY A 265 -4.09 -5.11 23.99
N LYS A 266 -4.34 -3.94 23.34
CA LYS A 266 -4.76 -3.88 21.93
C LYS A 266 -3.79 -4.64 20.98
N THR A 267 -2.47 -4.43 21.15
CA THR A 267 -1.43 -5.16 20.39
C THR A 267 -1.50 -6.67 20.64
N ALA A 268 -1.68 -7.09 21.91
CA ALA A 268 -1.80 -8.50 22.24
C ALA A 268 -3.01 -9.15 21.57
N PHE A 269 -4.17 -8.48 21.57
CA PHE A 269 -5.39 -8.99 20.93
C PHE A 269 -5.21 -9.15 19.41
N ALA A 270 -4.67 -8.14 18.73
CA ALA A 270 -4.44 -8.21 17.29
C ALA A 270 -3.37 -9.25 16.92
N MET A 271 -2.32 -9.40 17.76
CA MET A 271 -1.29 -10.40 17.55
C MET A 271 -1.78 -11.82 17.82
N ASN A 272 -2.75 -12.02 18.73
CA ASN A 272 -3.39 -13.33 18.92
C ASN A 272 -4.22 -13.71 17.68
N ILE A 273 -4.92 -12.76 17.03
CA ILE A 273 -5.59 -13.00 15.76
C ILE A 273 -4.56 -13.33 14.67
N ALA A 274 -3.49 -12.54 14.55
CA ALA A 274 -2.43 -12.76 13.56
C ALA A 274 -1.77 -14.14 13.73
N GLU A 275 -1.51 -14.55 14.98
CA GLU A 275 -1.01 -15.87 15.32
C GLU A 275 -1.96 -16.98 14.85
N HIS A 276 -3.24 -16.87 15.20
CA HIS A 276 -4.26 -17.86 14.82
C HIS A 276 -4.35 -18.02 13.29
N VAL A 277 -4.37 -16.90 12.56
CA VAL A 277 -4.43 -16.90 11.10
C VAL A 277 -3.16 -17.49 10.48
N ALA A 278 -1.97 -17.11 10.98
CA ALA A 278 -0.71 -17.53 10.37
C ALA A 278 -0.33 -18.97 10.73
N VAL A 279 -0.54 -19.38 11.99
CA VAL A 279 -0.06 -20.67 12.49
C VAL A 279 -1.13 -21.74 12.36
N ASP A 280 -2.37 -21.47 12.80
CA ASP A 280 -3.41 -22.49 12.85
C ASP A 280 -4.13 -22.64 11.49
N HIS A 281 -4.24 -21.55 10.69
CA HIS A 281 -4.85 -21.56 9.36
C HIS A 281 -3.85 -21.51 8.21
N ASN A 282 -2.54 -21.42 8.49
CA ASN A 282 -1.45 -21.35 7.50
C ASN A 282 -1.66 -20.30 6.40
N LYS A 283 -2.38 -19.20 6.72
CA LYS A 283 -2.56 -18.06 5.80
C LYS A 283 -1.45 -17.05 6.02
N PRO A 284 -0.86 -16.46 4.96
CA PRO A 284 0.18 -15.45 5.11
C PRO A 284 -0.36 -14.16 5.74
N VAL A 285 0.35 -13.65 6.76
CA VAL A 285 -0.01 -12.44 7.51
C VAL A 285 1.13 -11.43 7.47
N GLY A 286 0.81 -10.17 7.12
CA GLY A 286 1.73 -9.05 7.21
C GLY A 286 1.45 -8.20 8.46
N VAL A 287 2.47 -7.94 9.28
CA VAL A 287 2.37 -7.11 10.48
C VAL A 287 3.27 -5.89 10.33
N PHE A 288 2.70 -4.70 10.40
CA PHE A 288 3.42 -3.44 10.43
C PHE A 288 3.39 -2.89 11.85
N SER A 289 4.51 -3.01 12.57
CA SER A 289 4.64 -2.56 13.95
C SER A 289 5.40 -1.25 14.01
N LEU A 290 4.69 -0.18 14.28
CA LEU A 290 5.27 1.16 14.35
C LEU A 290 5.65 1.57 15.78
N GLU A 291 5.17 0.82 16.79
CA GLU A 291 5.41 1.09 18.21
C GLU A 291 6.49 0.18 18.82
N MET A 292 6.50 -1.09 18.41
CA MET A 292 7.35 -2.11 19.01
C MET A 292 8.31 -2.72 18.00
N SER A 293 9.52 -3.08 18.43
CA SER A 293 10.46 -3.82 17.59
C SER A 293 9.97 -5.25 17.31
N SER A 294 10.37 -5.78 16.16
CA SER A 294 10.08 -7.16 15.74
C SER A 294 10.49 -8.19 16.79
N GLN A 295 11.66 -7.98 17.43
CA GLN A 295 12.12 -8.86 18.50
C GLN A 295 11.18 -8.88 19.71
N GLN A 296 10.69 -7.73 20.13
CA GLN A 296 9.75 -7.64 21.26
C GLN A 296 8.41 -8.31 20.93
N LEU A 297 7.92 -8.15 19.69
CA LEU A 297 6.70 -8.82 19.25
C LEU A 297 6.86 -10.33 19.20
N VAL A 298 7.94 -10.82 18.59
CA VAL A 298 8.22 -12.27 18.51
C VAL A 298 8.37 -12.86 19.90
N GLN A 299 9.06 -12.18 20.82
CA GLN A 299 9.17 -12.65 22.22
C GLN A 299 7.79 -12.76 22.88
N ARG A 300 6.90 -11.78 22.70
CA ARG A 300 5.52 -11.82 23.24
C ARG A 300 4.70 -12.95 22.60
N LEU A 301 4.79 -13.14 21.30
CA LEU A 301 4.12 -14.23 20.59
C LEU A 301 4.57 -15.61 21.09
N LEU A 302 5.87 -15.81 21.26
CA LEU A 302 6.41 -17.07 21.80
C LEU A 302 5.90 -17.32 23.20
N CYS A 303 5.93 -16.33 24.09
CA CYS A 303 5.42 -16.42 25.46
C CYS A 303 3.92 -16.74 25.50
N SER A 304 3.14 -16.05 24.65
CA SER A 304 1.70 -16.23 24.55
C SER A 304 1.35 -17.66 24.12
N ARG A 305 1.98 -18.16 23.06
CA ARG A 305 1.70 -19.49 22.53
C ARG A 305 2.22 -20.62 23.44
N ALA A 306 3.42 -20.44 24.00
CA ALA A 306 4.02 -21.41 24.92
C ALA A 306 3.38 -21.40 26.31
N ARG A 307 2.53 -20.42 26.63
CA ARG A 307 1.99 -20.15 27.98
C ARG A 307 3.09 -20.04 29.02
N VAL A 308 4.16 -19.34 28.68
CA VAL A 308 5.28 -19.05 29.56
C VAL A 308 5.22 -17.58 29.99
N ASN A 309 5.42 -17.33 31.30
CA ASN A 309 5.34 -15.99 31.84
C ASN A 309 6.46 -15.11 31.30
N LEU A 310 6.08 -14.00 30.63
CA LEU A 310 7.02 -13.06 30.03
C LEU A 310 7.98 -12.44 31.06
N GLN A 311 7.49 -12.21 32.29
CA GLN A 311 8.31 -11.62 33.35
C GLN A 311 9.38 -12.61 33.85
N SER A 312 9.06 -13.92 33.88
CA SER A 312 10.01 -14.97 34.21
C SER A 312 11.16 -15.02 33.20
N ILE A 313 10.86 -14.86 31.90
CA ILE A 313 11.89 -14.79 30.86
C ILE A 313 12.79 -13.56 31.05
N ARG A 314 12.21 -12.37 31.32
CA ARG A 314 13.00 -11.14 31.54
C ARG A 314 13.92 -11.23 32.75
N ASN A 315 13.48 -11.92 33.78
CA ASN A 315 14.23 -12.11 35.02
C ASN A 315 15.20 -13.30 34.95
N GLY A 316 15.21 -14.07 33.85
CA GLY A 316 16.07 -15.24 33.70
C GLY A 316 15.60 -16.48 34.49
N PHE A 317 14.40 -16.45 35.08
CA PHE A 317 13.84 -17.56 35.83
C PHE A 317 12.93 -18.43 34.94
N LEU A 318 13.54 -19.35 34.20
CA LEU A 318 12.83 -20.32 33.37
C LEU A 318 12.78 -21.68 34.04
N GLY A 319 11.62 -22.28 34.13
CA GLY A 319 11.45 -23.67 34.56
C GLY A 319 11.99 -24.66 33.53
N LYS A 320 12.34 -25.87 33.96
CA LYS A 320 12.88 -26.91 33.05
C LYS A 320 11.92 -27.30 31.92
N GLY A 321 10.59 -27.12 32.12
CA GLY A 321 9.56 -27.38 31.10
C GLY A 321 9.37 -26.21 30.12
N ASP A 322 9.63 -24.97 30.59
CA ASP A 322 9.34 -23.75 29.81
C ASP A 322 10.13 -23.69 28.50
N MET A 323 11.41 -24.13 28.53
CA MET A 323 12.24 -24.18 27.33
C MET A 323 11.68 -25.13 26.28
N ASN A 324 11.11 -26.25 26.68
CA ASN A 324 10.48 -27.19 25.73
C ASN A 324 9.22 -26.57 25.12
N HIS A 325 8.39 -25.91 25.91
CA HIS A 325 7.20 -25.22 25.41
C HIS A 325 7.57 -24.09 24.45
N LEU A 326 8.59 -23.31 24.78
CA LEU A 326 9.12 -22.26 23.90
C LEU A 326 9.69 -22.83 22.60
N ALA A 327 10.39 -23.99 22.65
CA ALA A 327 10.93 -24.65 21.46
C ALA A 327 9.81 -25.13 20.52
N VAL A 328 8.74 -25.71 21.07
CA VAL A 328 7.55 -26.13 20.29
C VAL A 328 6.85 -24.91 19.66
N ALA A 329 6.67 -23.82 20.42
CA ALA A 329 6.11 -22.59 19.89
C ALA A 329 6.99 -21.99 18.79
N ALA A 330 8.31 -22.01 18.98
CA ALA A 330 9.28 -21.50 17.98
C ALA A 330 9.22 -22.30 16.68
N ASP A 331 9.11 -23.65 16.74
CA ASP A 331 8.96 -24.49 15.56
C ASP A 331 7.65 -24.18 14.80
N ALA A 332 6.55 -23.95 15.54
CA ALA A 332 5.27 -23.56 14.94
C ALA A 332 5.36 -22.21 14.21
N PHE A 333 5.99 -21.19 14.82
CA PHE A 333 6.20 -19.91 14.17
C PHE A 333 7.18 -19.97 13.00
N ALA A 334 8.25 -20.78 13.10
CA ALA A 334 9.22 -20.94 12.01
C ALA A 334 8.59 -21.54 10.74
N LYS A 335 7.53 -22.35 10.90
CA LYS A 335 6.76 -22.93 9.79
C LYS A 335 5.65 -22.00 9.29
N SER A 336 5.29 -20.98 10.07
CA SER A 336 4.22 -20.05 9.72
C SER A 336 4.68 -19.02 8.68
N LYS A 337 3.71 -18.43 7.99
CA LYS A 337 3.95 -17.38 7.00
C LYS A 337 3.62 -16.01 7.60
N MET A 338 4.29 -15.61 8.66
CA MET A 338 4.14 -14.30 9.30
C MET A 338 5.33 -13.40 8.95
N TYR A 339 5.04 -12.22 8.43
CA TYR A 339 6.02 -11.21 8.00
C TYR A 339 5.86 -9.97 8.88
N ILE A 340 6.91 -9.55 9.56
CA ILE A 340 6.89 -8.40 10.48
C ILE A 340 7.81 -7.31 9.93
N ASP A 341 7.27 -6.10 9.83
CA ASP A 341 8.01 -4.88 9.49
C ASP A 341 7.90 -3.90 10.67
N ASP A 342 9.04 -3.53 11.26
CA ASP A 342 9.14 -2.61 12.40
C ASP A 342 9.80 -1.28 12.04
N THR A 343 9.66 -0.86 10.77
CA THR A 343 10.18 0.43 10.30
C THR A 343 9.44 1.57 11.00
N ALA A 344 10.17 2.34 11.79
CA ALA A 344 9.61 3.50 12.49
C ALA A 344 9.34 4.68 11.52
N GLY A 345 8.24 5.42 11.76
CA GLY A 345 7.91 6.63 11.01
C GLY A 345 7.50 6.38 9.56
N LEU A 346 6.98 5.20 9.27
CA LEU A 346 6.51 4.78 7.96
C LEU A 346 5.40 5.72 7.43
N SER A 347 5.51 6.15 6.20
CA SER A 347 4.45 6.87 5.51
C SER A 347 3.38 5.93 4.97
N ILE A 348 2.15 6.44 4.76
CA ILE A 348 1.07 5.65 4.15
C ILE A 348 1.44 5.13 2.75
N LEU A 349 2.24 5.87 1.98
CA LEU A 349 2.69 5.46 0.66
C LEU A 349 3.69 4.31 0.72
N GLU A 350 4.68 4.38 1.63
CA GLU A 350 5.64 3.30 1.85
C GLU A 350 4.95 2.03 2.35
N LEU A 351 3.97 2.18 3.28
CA LEU A 351 3.16 1.06 3.75
C LEU A 351 2.42 0.39 2.59
N ARG A 352 1.75 1.16 1.71
CA ARG A 352 1.08 0.63 0.52
C ARG A 352 2.05 -0.11 -0.40
N ALA A 353 3.22 0.47 -0.68
CA ALA A 353 4.23 -0.16 -1.52
C ALA A 353 4.75 -1.49 -0.94
N LYS A 354 5.04 -1.53 0.37
CA LYS A 354 5.46 -2.74 1.08
C LYS A 354 4.36 -3.80 1.10
N ALA A 355 3.11 -3.41 1.39
CA ALA A 355 1.96 -4.30 1.43
C ALA A 355 1.67 -4.95 0.06
N ARG A 356 1.70 -4.17 -1.04
CA ARG A 356 1.60 -4.68 -2.42
C ARG A 356 2.67 -5.72 -2.71
N ARG A 357 3.93 -5.39 -2.43
CA ARG A 357 5.06 -6.30 -2.65
C ARG A 357 4.93 -7.60 -1.85
N LEU A 358 4.43 -7.53 -0.62
CA LEU A 358 4.16 -8.71 0.20
C LEU A 358 2.99 -9.53 -0.37
N LYS A 359 1.91 -8.86 -0.82
CA LYS A 359 0.76 -9.53 -1.46
C LYS A 359 1.18 -10.26 -2.72
N ASP A 360 1.95 -9.62 -3.60
CA ASP A 360 2.41 -10.21 -4.87
C ASP A 360 3.34 -11.40 -4.65
N ARG A 361 4.19 -11.35 -3.61
CA ARG A 361 5.17 -12.42 -3.35
C ARG A 361 4.60 -13.59 -2.56
N HIS A 362 3.67 -13.34 -1.66
CA HIS A 362 3.27 -14.30 -0.62
C HIS A 362 1.77 -14.53 -0.54
N ASP A 363 0.97 -13.88 -1.39
CA ASP A 363 -0.50 -13.95 -1.38
C ASP A 363 -1.10 -13.72 0.01
N LEU A 364 -0.82 -12.55 0.60
CA LEU A 364 -1.29 -12.18 1.94
C LEU A 364 -2.80 -12.40 2.11
N GLY A 365 -3.17 -12.97 3.26
CA GLY A 365 -4.56 -13.15 3.70
C GLY A 365 -5.03 -12.14 4.74
N LEU A 366 -4.10 -11.46 5.43
CA LEU A 366 -4.40 -10.49 6.49
C LEU A 366 -3.24 -9.49 6.61
N ILE A 367 -3.57 -8.22 6.89
CA ILE A 367 -2.61 -7.22 7.33
C ILE A 367 -3.01 -6.69 8.72
N VAL A 368 -2.02 -6.50 9.60
CA VAL A 368 -2.17 -5.85 10.91
C VAL A 368 -1.26 -4.63 10.97
N ILE A 369 -1.81 -3.49 11.41
CA ILE A 369 -1.09 -2.21 11.53
C ILE A 369 -1.17 -1.74 13.00
N ASP A 370 -0.05 -1.66 13.70
CA ASP A 370 0.05 -1.22 15.10
C ASP A 370 0.95 0.01 15.22
N TYR A 371 0.40 1.20 15.37
CA TYR A 371 -0.97 1.69 15.32
C TYR A 371 -1.07 2.92 14.38
N LEU A 372 -2.26 3.21 13.92
CA LEU A 372 -2.55 4.19 12.87
C LEU A 372 -1.92 5.57 13.11
N GLN A 373 -2.00 6.07 14.35
CA GLN A 373 -1.54 7.42 14.69
C GLN A 373 -0.01 7.61 14.60
N LEU A 374 0.79 6.55 14.40
CA LEU A 374 2.23 6.63 14.15
C LEU A 374 2.60 6.71 12.66
N LEU A 375 1.65 6.45 11.78
CA LEU A 375 1.81 6.67 10.35
C LEU A 375 1.90 8.16 10.03
N LYS A 376 2.59 8.47 8.95
CA LYS A 376 2.74 9.85 8.44
C LYS A 376 2.04 10.00 7.10
N SER A 377 1.41 11.17 6.88
CA SER A 377 0.99 11.57 5.54
C SER A 377 2.10 12.39 4.87
N PRO A 378 2.36 12.18 3.58
CA PRO A 378 3.33 12.98 2.81
C PRO A 378 2.80 14.36 2.43
N SER A 379 1.51 14.63 2.65
CA SER A 379 0.84 15.88 2.27
C SER A 379 1.26 17.02 3.21
N LYS A 380 1.77 18.14 2.66
CA LYS A 380 2.08 19.35 3.45
C LYS A 380 0.86 19.87 4.24
N ARG A 381 -0.33 19.82 3.62
CA ARG A 381 -1.60 20.24 4.25
C ARG A 381 -1.98 19.34 5.43
N ALA A 382 -1.69 18.05 5.36
CA ALA A 382 -1.91 17.12 6.43
C ALA A 382 -0.97 17.34 7.63
N GLN A 383 0.29 17.72 7.36
CA GLN A 383 1.27 18.00 8.41
C GLN A 383 0.90 19.23 9.27
N GLU A 384 0.11 20.17 8.75
CA GLU A 384 -0.37 21.35 9.47
C GLU A 384 -1.60 21.05 10.37
N ASN A 385 -2.35 19.99 10.06
CA ASN A 385 -3.55 19.62 10.81
C ASN A 385 -3.67 18.11 11.03
N ARG A 386 -3.53 17.70 12.29
CA ARG A 386 -3.55 16.29 12.69
C ARG A 386 -4.83 15.55 12.28
N GLN A 387 -5.97 16.22 12.27
CA GLN A 387 -7.25 15.59 11.87
C GLN A 387 -7.26 15.28 10.38
N ILE A 388 -6.70 16.18 9.55
CA ILE A 388 -6.57 15.96 8.10
C ILE A 388 -5.59 14.82 7.85
N GLU A 389 -4.47 14.79 8.58
CA GLU A 389 -3.48 13.72 8.47
C GLU A 389 -4.09 12.34 8.75
N ILE A 390 -4.83 12.22 9.84
CA ILE A 390 -5.52 10.98 10.22
C ILE A 390 -6.57 10.58 9.17
N ALA A 391 -7.29 11.56 8.62
CA ALA A 391 -8.27 11.30 7.56
C ALA A 391 -7.64 10.76 6.28
N GLU A 392 -6.52 11.36 5.82
CA GLU A 392 -5.77 10.88 4.66
C GLU A 392 -5.20 9.47 4.88
N ILE A 393 -4.67 9.19 6.07
CA ILE A 393 -4.15 7.87 6.43
C ILE A 393 -5.27 6.83 6.46
N SER A 394 -6.38 7.14 7.13
CA SER A 394 -7.54 6.24 7.22
C SER A 394 -8.12 5.90 5.85
N GLY A 395 -8.39 6.91 5.02
CA GLY A 395 -8.84 6.72 3.65
C GLY A 395 -7.83 5.93 2.81
N GLY A 396 -6.52 6.18 3.00
CA GLY A 396 -5.45 5.46 2.34
C GLY A 396 -5.40 3.97 2.71
N ILE A 397 -5.63 3.63 3.99
CA ILE A 397 -5.69 2.22 4.44
C ILE A 397 -6.95 1.54 3.90
N LYS A 398 -8.10 2.23 3.92
CA LYS A 398 -9.35 1.68 3.35
C LYS A 398 -9.23 1.43 1.84
N ALA A 399 -8.58 2.34 1.11
CA ALA A 399 -8.28 2.15 -0.31
C ALA A 399 -7.35 0.95 -0.53
N LEU A 400 -6.32 0.77 0.32
CA LEU A 400 -5.42 -0.37 0.28
C LEU A 400 -6.14 -1.71 0.51
N ALA A 401 -7.06 -1.78 1.49
CA ALA A 401 -7.85 -2.97 1.74
C ALA A 401 -8.67 -3.39 0.51
N LYS A 402 -9.30 -2.42 -0.16
CA LYS A 402 -10.04 -2.65 -1.41
C LYS A 402 -9.14 -3.09 -2.56
N GLU A 403 -8.01 -2.41 -2.74
CA GLU A 403 -7.04 -2.67 -3.80
C GLU A 403 -6.46 -4.08 -3.72
N LEU A 404 -6.02 -4.49 -2.53
CA LEU A 404 -5.43 -5.81 -2.31
C LEU A 404 -6.49 -6.92 -2.13
N SER A 405 -7.77 -6.55 -1.97
CA SER A 405 -8.86 -7.48 -1.68
C SER A 405 -8.57 -8.37 -0.46
N ILE A 406 -8.02 -7.79 0.61
CA ILE A 406 -7.73 -8.47 1.88
C ILE A 406 -8.25 -7.66 3.08
N PRO A 407 -8.59 -8.30 4.22
CA PRO A 407 -8.90 -7.60 5.45
C PRO A 407 -7.65 -6.93 6.04
N ILE A 408 -7.84 -5.74 6.59
CA ILE A 408 -6.79 -5.00 7.31
C ILE A 408 -7.27 -4.69 8.73
N ILE A 409 -6.58 -5.22 9.73
CA ILE A 409 -6.77 -4.83 11.14
C ILE A 409 -5.89 -3.62 11.42
N VAL A 410 -6.51 -2.56 11.91
CA VAL A 410 -5.84 -1.31 12.26
C VAL A 410 -6.03 -1.03 13.74
N LEU A 411 -4.94 -0.89 14.47
CA LEU A 411 -5.00 -0.51 15.86
C LEU A 411 -5.09 1.01 16.00
N ALA A 412 -5.93 1.47 16.92
CA ALA A 412 -6.10 2.89 17.21
C ALA A 412 -6.10 3.14 18.72
N GLN A 413 -5.67 4.33 19.10
CA GLN A 413 -5.68 4.75 20.49
C GLN A 413 -6.89 5.64 20.77
N LEU A 414 -7.60 5.36 21.88
CA LEU A 414 -8.73 6.15 22.32
C LEU A 414 -8.31 7.39 23.13
N ASN A 415 -9.13 8.42 23.10
CA ASN A 415 -8.98 9.64 23.87
C ASN A 415 -9.14 9.37 25.39
N ARG A 416 -8.59 10.26 26.23
CA ARG A 416 -8.69 10.16 27.70
C ARG A 416 -10.09 10.44 28.28
N GLU A 417 -11.06 10.86 27.46
CA GLU A 417 -12.41 11.17 27.92
C GLU A 417 -13.16 9.95 28.48
N SER A 418 -12.87 8.74 27.99
CA SER A 418 -13.42 7.50 28.51
C SER A 418 -13.09 7.27 29.99
N GLU A 419 -11.90 7.72 30.44
CA GLU A 419 -11.45 7.58 31.83
C GLU A 419 -12.19 8.49 32.84
N LYS A 420 -12.77 9.59 32.32
CA LYS A 420 -13.54 10.54 33.15
C LYS A 420 -14.96 10.06 33.45
N ARG A 421 -15.43 9.04 32.76
CA ARG A 421 -16.74 8.42 32.95
C ARG A 421 -16.66 7.39 34.08
N GLY A 422 -17.71 7.35 34.91
CA GLY A 422 -17.75 6.48 36.08
C GLY A 422 -17.71 4.96 35.75
N ASP A 423 -18.12 4.57 34.54
CA ASP A 423 -18.15 3.20 34.08
C ASP A 423 -16.88 2.78 33.33
N GLY A 424 -16.04 3.74 32.93
CA GLY A 424 -14.82 3.52 32.14
C GLY A 424 -15.05 2.84 30.77
N LYS A 425 -16.31 2.49 30.41
CA LYS A 425 -16.62 1.81 29.15
C LYS A 425 -16.36 2.74 27.97
N PRO A 426 -15.57 2.30 26.99
CA PRO A 426 -15.27 3.09 25.80
C PRO A 426 -16.49 3.17 24.89
N ARG A 427 -16.61 4.28 24.18
CA ARG A 427 -17.65 4.54 23.16
C ARG A 427 -17.00 4.95 21.84
N ILE A 428 -17.73 4.81 20.76
CA ILE A 428 -17.23 5.19 19.43
C ILE A 428 -16.85 6.68 19.36
N SER A 429 -17.54 7.54 20.14
CA SER A 429 -17.21 8.96 20.27
C SER A 429 -15.81 9.23 20.86
N ASP A 430 -15.18 8.25 21.52
CA ASP A 430 -13.84 8.39 22.07
C ASP A 430 -12.75 8.28 21.00
N LEU A 431 -13.14 7.93 19.77
CA LEU A 431 -12.34 8.09 18.56
C LEU A 431 -12.34 9.53 18.00
N ARG A 432 -12.77 10.52 18.77
CA ARG A 432 -13.22 11.86 18.38
C ARG A 432 -12.19 12.75 17.65
N GLU A 433 -10.88 12.51 17.78
CA GLU A 433 -9.87 13.14 16.92
C GLU A 433 -9.79 12.50 15.54
N SER A 434 -10.56 11.45 15.30
CA SER A 434 -10.49 10.54 14.17
C SER A 434 -11.90 10.18 13.66
N GLY A 435 -12.80 11.16 13.52
CA GLY A 435 -14.14 10.93 12.95
C GLY A 435 -14.09 10.27 11.56
N SER A 436 -13.01 10.49 10.83
CA SER A 436 -12.74 9.82 9.56
C SER A 436 -12.50 8.31 9.72
N ILE A 437 -11.81 7.88 10.80
CA ILE A 437 -11.60 6.44 11.07
C ILE A 437 -12.94 5.75 11.27
N GLU A 438 -13.85 6.41 12.02
CA GLU A 438 -15.20 5.88 12.21
C GLU A 438 -15.96 5.74 10.89
N GLN A 439 -15.84 6.71 9.98
CA GLN A 439 -16.53 6.67 8.69
C GLN A 439 -15.97 5.59 7.77
N ASP A 440 -14.64 5.46 7.67
CA ASP A 440 -13.95 4.55 6.76
C ASP A 440 -14.02 3.09 7.21
N ALA A 441 -13.99 2.84 8.54
CA ALA A 441 -14.01 1.50 9.10
C ALA A 441 -15.32 0.76 8.80
N ASP A 442 -15.21 -0.52 8.45
CA ASP A 442 -16.35 -1.43 8.29
C ASP A 442 -16.76 -2.03 9.63
N VAL A 443 -15.78 -2.34 10.48
CA VAL A 443 -15.96 -2.84 11.83
C VAL A 443 -15.13 -2.01 12.81
N VAL A 444 -15.73 -1.59 13.93
CA VAL A 444 -15.03 -0.91 15.02
C VAL A 444 -15.24 -1.71 16.31
N GLY A 445 -14.16 -2.30 16.80
CA GLY A 445 -14.08 -3.00 18.09
C GLY A 445 -13.38 -2.15 19.14
N LEU A 446 -14.01 -1.97 20.28
CA LEU A 446 -13.48 -1.22 21.43
C LEU A 446 -13.09 -2.23 22.51
N LEU A 447 -11.78 -2.37 22.75
CA LEU A 447 -11.27 -3.31 23.75
C LEU A 447 -11.32 -2.67 25.15
N TYR A 448 -11.91 -3.39 26.09
CA TYR A 448 -12.16 -2.96 27.46
C TYR A 448 -11.75 -4.03 28.45
N ARG A 449 -11.20 -3.61 29.60
CA ARG A 449 -10.87 -4.47 30.74
C ARG A 449 -11.41 -3.83 32.01
N SER A 450 -12.38 -4.50 32.65
CA SER A 450 -13.09 -3.98 33.83
C SER A 450 -12.18 -3.77 35.03
N ALA A 451 -11.27 -4.69 35.28
CA ALA A 451 -10.30 -4.62 36.39
C ALA A 451 -9.41 -3.36 36.37
N TYR A 452 -9.16 -2.78 35.16
CA TYR A 452 -8.33 -1.58 35.06
C TYR A 452 -8.99 -0.32 35.66
N TYR A 453 -10.31 -0.28 35.66
CA TYR A 453 -11.12 0.85 36.14
C TYR A 453 -11.71 0.61 37.54
N ALA A 454 -11.46 -0.56 38.14
CA ALA A 454 -11.91 -0.88 39.48
C ALA A 454 -11.27 0.09 40.49
N LYS A 455 -12.08 0.58 41.44
CA LYS A 455 -11.68 1.59 42.42
C LYS A 455 -10.98 0.97 43.63
N ASP A 456 -11.41 -0.22 43.99
CA ASP A 456 -10.95 -0.94 45.18
C ASP A 456 -10.13 -2.18 44.78
N GLU A 457 -9.18 -2.61 45.61
CA GLU A 457 -8.36 -3.79 45.38
C GLU A 457 -9.21 -5.08 45.35
N GLU A 458 -10.29 -5.16 46.13
CA GLU A 458 -11.23 -6.27 46.13
C GLU A 458 -11.91 -6.42 44.76
N GLU A 459 -12.41 -5.31 44.21
CA GLU A 459 -13.02 -5.26 42.89
C GLU A 459 -12.01 -5.59 41.77
N LYS A 460 -10.74 -5.21 41.91
CA LYS A 460 -9.69 -5.58 40.97
C LYS A 460 -9.42 -7.08 40.94
N VAL A 461 -9.44 -7.71 42.11
CA VAL A 461 -9.27 -9.17 42.24
C VAL A 461 -10.47 -9.91 41.68
N GLU A 462 -11.68 -9.46 41.98
CA GLU A 462 -12.93 -10.06 41.49
C GLU A 462 -13.02 -10.00 39.94
N LYS A 463 -12.67 -8.84 39.39
CA LYS A 463 -12.68 -8.60 37.95
C LYS A 463 -11.36 -8.96 37.21
N ALA A 464 -10.44 -9.62 37.94
CA ALA A 464 -9.17 -10.01 37.36
C ALA A 464 -9.36 -10.89 36.13
N GLY A 465 -8.76 -10.49 35.03
CA GLY A 465 -8.88 -11.22 33.77
C GLY A 465 -10.15 -10.93 32.95
N GLU A 466 -11.15 -10.23 33.51
CA GLU A 466 -12.31 -9.86 32.71
C GLU A 466 -11.96 -8.83 31.63
N ALA A 467 -12.31 -9.18 30.41
CA ALA A 467 -12.14 -8.32 29.24
C ALA A 467 -13.34 -8.46 28.28
N ALA A 468 -13.55 -7.48 27.47
CA ALA A 468 -14.57 -7.52 26.42
C ALA A 468 -14.11 -6.75 25.19
N LEU A 469 -14.52 -7.22 24.01
CA LEU A 469 -14.45 -6.46 22.78
C LEU A 469 -15.88 -5.98 22.46
N ILE A 470 -16.10 -4.67 22.53
CA ILE A 470 -17.38 -4.05 22.20
C ILE A 470 -17.38 -3.72 20.71
N ILE A 471 -18.19 -4.43 19.92
CA ILE A 471 -18.39 -4.10 18.51
C ILE A 471 -19.34 -2.91 18.44
N ALA A 472 -18.76 -1.71 18.35
CA ALA A 472 -19.50 -0.44 18.39
C ALA A 472 -20.04 -0.02 17.02
N LYS A 473 -19.42 -0.54 15.92
CA LYS A 473 -19.88 -0.36 14.54
C LYS A 473 -19.62 -1.63 13.75
N GLN A 474 -20.58 -2.02 12.94
CA GLN A 474 -20.44 -3.04 11.92
C GLN A 474 -21.36 -2.71 10.75
N ARG A 475 -20.82 -2.67 9.51
CA ARG A 475 -21.62 -2.34 8.32
C ARG A 475 -22.53 -3.48 7.88
N ASN A 476 -22.06 -4.72 8.04
CA ASN A 476 -22.69 -5.91 7.47
C ASN A 476 -23.20 -6.89 8.54
N GLY A 477 -23.39 -6.45 9.79
CA GLY A 477 -23.82 -7.35 10.86
C GLY A 477 -24.22 -6.60 12.14
N PRO A 478 -24.50 -7.36 13.22
CA PRO A 478 -24.95 -6.80 14.49
C PRO A 478 -23.80 -6.13 15.27
N THR A 479 -24.15 -5.17 16.11
CA THR A 479 -23.27 -4.65 17.16
C THR A 479 -23.53 -5.41 18.47
N GLY A 480 -22.54 -5.45 19.35
CA GLY A 480 -22.67 -6.18 20.60
C GLY A 480 -21.37 -6.27 21.39
N GLU A 481 -21.36 -7.09 22.42
CA GLU A 481 -20.20 -7.29 23.29
C GLU A 481 -19.71 -8.74 23.16
N VAL A 482 -18.43 -8.92 22.89
CA VAL A 482 -17.74 -10.20 22.83
C VAL A 482 -17.01 -10.38 24.16
N PRO A 483 -17.45 -11.26 25.05
CA PRO A 483 -16.79 -11.51 26.32
C PRO A 483 -15.45 -12.23 26.09
N LEU A 484 -14.41 -11.74 26.76
CA LEU A 484 -13.05 -12.23 26.68
C LEU A 484 -12.45 -12.43 28.06
N THR A 485 -11.45 -13.29 28.15
CA THR A 485 -10.59 -13.41 29.34
C THR A 485 -9.17 -12.99 28.96
N PHE A 486 -8.59 -12.07 29.73
CA PHE A 486 -7.20 -11.66 29.56
C PHE A 486 -6.29 -12.36 30.56
N LEU A 487 -5.40 -13.18 30.06
CA LEU A 487 -4.36 -13.87 30.83
C LEU A 487 -3.12 -12.97 30.87
N SER A 488 -3.01 -12.17 31.92
CA SER A 488 -1.95 -11.14 32.05
C SER A 488 -0.53 -11.72 32.04
N GLU A 489 -0.36 -12.91 32.62
CA GLU A 489 0.94 -13.61 32.70
C GLU A 489 1.49 -13.94 31.31
N PHE A 490 0.61 -14.31 30.37
CA PHE A 490 0.97 -14.72 29.02
C PHE A 490 0.69 -13.64 27.97
N THR A 491 0.11 -12.50 28.41
CA THR A 491 -0.31 -11.41 27.52
C THR A 491 -1.26 -11.93 26.40
N ARG A 492 -2.19 -12.81 26.76
CA ARG A 492 -3.07 -13.53 25.86
C ARG A 492 -4.54 -13.28 26.16
N PHE A 493 -5.35 -13.07 25.12
CA PHE A 493 -6.80 -13.09 25.21
C PHE A 493 -7.32 -14.46 24.82
N GLU A 494 -8.35 -14.94 25.54
CA GLU A 494 -9.08 -16.15 25.24
C GLU A 494 -10.57 -15.88 25.23
N THR A 495 -11.35 -16.71 24.54
CA THR A 495 -12.80 -16.65 24.55
C THR A 495 -13.30 -16.99 25.96
N ARG A 496 -14.20 -16.18 26.52
CA ARG A 496 -14.86 -16.49 27.78
C ARG A 496 -16.14 -17.27 27.48
N ASP A 497 -16.22 -18.50 27.94
CA ASP A 497 -17.48 -19.25 27.90
C ASP A 497 -18.47 -18.60 28.86
N VAL A 498 -19.49 -17.97 28.27
CA VAL A 498 -20.67 -17.55 29.04
C VAL A 498 -21.53 -18.81 29.17
N ALA A 499 -21.40 -19.51 30.28
CA ALA A 499 -22.36 -20.55 30.62
C ALA A 499 -23.75 -19.93 30.47
N HIS A 500 -24.59 -20.43 29.58
CA HIS A 500 -25.99 -20.10 29.53
C HIS A 500 -26.56 -20.56 30.91
N GLY A 501 -26.67 -19.61 31.83
CA GLY A 501 -27.48 -19.81 32.99
C GLY A 501 -28.89 -20.10 32.47
N GLU A 502 -29.35 -21.31 32.71
CA GLU A 502 -30.72 -21.70 32.48
C GLU A 502 -31.60 -20.63 33.12
N GLY A 503 -32.14 -19.74 32.27
CA GLY A 503 -33.07 -18.72 32.68
C GLY A 503 -34.44 -19.35 32.91
N ALA A 504 -34.91 -19.16 34.06
CA ALA A 504 -36.31 -19.37 34.44
C ALA A 504 -37.29 -18.54 33.59
#